data_640907ef913e00281230343993b3b4b2
#
_entry.id   640907ef913e00281230343993b3b4b2
#
_cell.length_a   1.000
_cell.length_b   1.000
_cell.length_c   1.000
_cell.angle_alpha   90.00
_cell.angle_beta   90.00
_cell.angle_gamma   90.00
#
_symmetry.space_group_name_H-M   'P 1'
#
loop_
_entity.id
_entity.type
_entity.pdbx_description
1 polymer ?
#
loop_
_entity_poly.entity_id
_entity_poly.type
_entity_poly.pdbx_seq_one_letter_code
_entity_poly.pdbx_strand_id
1 'polypeptide(L)'
;KEYIEPGHLAAPQDYSNEVYTYNNIPGIFDVNILCIMPTRVDSLYRYDYRNNRLSPTFTLNFSEDPIPWHGYLELPNHYMGDASYPKQVSSTSFESSSPSYYIIDKKTGKGAFFRLYNDYLGYTEIDWPIYSFHNGYFVQNMEPANLKNTLENALKSNKLTEEEKAEWEAAEKRREMRMHRRKEGF
;
A
#
# COMPACT_ATOMS: atom_id res chain seq x y z
N LYS A 1 -2.39 16.60 -25.04
CA LYS A 1 -2.92 15.92 -23.84
C LYS A 1 -3.42 14.58 -24.31
N GLU A 2 -2.79 13.53 -23.83
CA GLU A 2 -3.28 12.18 -24.12
C GLU A 2 -4.57 11.94 -23.35
N TYR A 3 -5.50 11.35 -24.02
CA TYR A 3 -6.82 10.99 -23.51
C TYR A 3 -6.89 9.46 -23.48
N ILE A 4 -7.37 8.92 -22.38
CA ILE A 4 -7.61 7.48 -22.29
C ILE A 4 -8.90 7.18 -23.04
N GLU A 5 -8.78 6.41 -24.10
CA GLU A 5 -9.96 5.98 -24.85
C GLU A 5 -10.85 5.05 -24.02
N PRO A 6 -12.17 5.11 -24.24
CA PRO A 6 -13.06 4.09 -23.70
C PRO A 6 -12.58 2.70 -24.12
N GLY A 7 -12.46 1.79 -23.22
CA GLY A 7 -11.88 0.47 -23.45
C GLY A 7 -10.42 0.31 -23.02
N HIS A 8 -9.71 1.39 -22.79
CA HIS A 8 -8.40 1.30 -22.14
C HIS A 8 -8.52 0.73 -20.72
N LEU A 9 -9.58 1.09 -20.01
CA LEU A 9 -9.92 0.58 -18.69
C LEU A 9 -10.71 -0.73 -18.74
N ALA A 10 -11.14 -1.18 -19.92
CA ALA A 10 -11.79 -2.46 -20.07
C ALA A 10 -10.73 -3.55 -20.04
N ALA A 11 -10.91 -4.55 -19.18
CA ALA A 11 -10.10 -5.75 -19.24
C ALA A 11 -10.18 -6.34 -20.65
N PRO A 12 -9.07 -6.71 -21.26
CA PRO A 12 -9.12 -7.64 -22.38
C PRO A 12 -9.94 -8.84 -21.94
N GLN A 13 -10.62 -9.46 -22.86
CA GLN A 13 -11.47 -10.62 -22.59
C GLN A 13 -10.78 -11.55 -21.58
N ASP A 14 -11.49 -11.92 -20.54
CA ASP A 14 -11.10 -12.84 -19.47
C ASP A 14 -10.14 -12.30 -18.38
N TYR A 15 -9.81 -11.02 -18.36
CA TYR A 15 -8.99 -10.45 -17.31
C TYR A 15 -9.76 -9.40 -16.49
N SER A 16 -9.64 -9.49 -15.16
CA SER A 16 -10.16 -8.46 -14.28
C SER A 16 -9.10 -7.37 -14.08
N ASN A 17 -9.50 -6.13 -14.26
CA ASN A 17 -8.71 -5.00 -13.80
C ASN A 17 -9.28 -4.54 -12.46
N GLU A 18 -8.39 -4.23 -11.54
CA GLU A 18 -8.75 -3.59 -10.29
C GLU A 18 -8.40 -2.12 -10.37
N VAL A 19 -9.33 -1.28 -9.91
CA VAL A 19 -9.15 0.17 -9.93
C VAL A 19 -9.07 0.67 -8.50
N TYR A 20 -7.94 1.28 -8.16
CA TYR A 20 -7.72 1.92 -6.87
C TYR A 20 -7.74 3.43 -7.03
N THR A 21 -8.40 4.10 -6.10
CA THR A 21 -8.48 5.57 -6.10
C THR A 21 -7.87 6.12 -4.82
N TYR A 22 -7.11 7.19 -4.95
CA TYR A 22 -6.42 7.84 -3.85
C TYR A 22 -6.69 9.34 -3.84
N ASN A 23 -6.71 9.92 -2.65
CA ASN A 23 -6.86 11.36 -2.42
C ASN A 23 -5.85 11.84 -1.38
N ASN A 24 -4.62 11.38 -1.48
CA ASN A 24 -3.57 11.71 -0.52
C ASN A 24 -3.09 13.16 -0.57
N ILE A 25 -3.44 13.87 -1.63
CA ILE A 25 -3.20 15.30 -1.77
C ILE A 25 -4.56 15.98 -1.89
N PRO A 26 -4.86 17.00 -1.08
CA PRO A 26 -6.15 17.69 -1.12
C PRO A 26 -6.52 18.19 -2.51
N GLY A 27 -7.72 17.84 -2.98
CA GLY A 27 -8.24 18.25 -4.30
C GLY A 27 -7.68 17.45 -5.47
N ILE A 28 -6.86 16.44 -5.23
CA ILE A 28 -6.31 15.55 -6.25
C ILE A 28 -6.91 14.17 -6.07
N PHE A 29 -7.43 13.62 -7.16
CA PHE A 29 -7.91 12.24 -7.23
C PHE A 29 -7.02 11.46 -8.17
N ASP A 30 -6.25 10.56 -7.61
CA ASP A 30 -5.40 9.67 -8.37
C ASP A 30 -6.12 8.33 -8.60
N VAL A 31 -5.89 7.77 -9.77
CA VAL A 31 -6.42 6.48 -10.18
C VAL A 31 -5.27 5.59 -10.60
N ASN A 32 -5.17 4.45 -9.98
CA ASN A 32 -4.25 3.39 -10.32
C ASN A 32 -5.04 2.18 -10.84
N ILE A 33 -4.59 1.61 -11.94
CA ILE A 33 -5.22 0.46 -12.57
C ILE A 33 -4.26 -0.72 -12.45
N LEU A 34 -4.66 -1.74 -11.71
CA LEU A 34 -3.93 -2.98 -11.62
C LEU A 34 -4.46 -3.95 -12.69
N CYS A 35 -3.64 -4.25 -13.67
CA CYS A 35 -3.96 -5.25 -14.68
C CYS A 35 -3.32 -6.59 -14.29
N ILE A 36 -4.13 -7.65 -14.23
CA ILE A 36 -3.64 -9.00 -13.86
C ILE A 36 -2.66 -9.56 -14.90
N MET A 37 -2.83 -9.17 -16.17
CA MET A 37 -1.92 -9.56 -17.23
C MET A 37 -1.43 -8.31 -17.97
N PRO A 38 -0.46 -7.58 -17.40
CA PRO A 38 0.01 -6.36 -18.03
C PRO A 38 0.75 -6.66 -19.34
N THR A 39 0.22 -6.15 -20.43
CA THR A 39 0.86 -6.21 -21.75
C THR A 39 1.70 -4.98 -22.05
N ARG A 40 1.62 -3.98 -21.19
CA ARG A 40 2.35 -2.72 -21.27
C ARG A 40 2.52 -2.13 -19.86
N VAL A 41 3.46 -1.22 -19.73
CA VAL A 41 3.59 -0.38 -18.54
C VAL A 41 2.40 0.57 -18.49
N ASP A 42 1.72 0.60 -17.36
CA ASP A 42 0.64 1.54 -17.11
C ASP A 42 1.10 2.73 -16.25
N SER A 43 0.24 3.71 -16.05
CA SER A 43 0.55 4.97 -15.37
C SER A 43 -0.32 5.16 -14.15
N LEU A 44 0.15 6.00 -13.22
CA LEU A 44 -0.75 6.65 -12.30
C LEU A 44 -1.49 7.75 -13.06
N TYR A 45 -2.80 7.75 -12.96
CA TYR A 45 -3.65 8.72 -13.63
C TYR A 45 -4.24 9.70 -12.63
N ARG A 46 -4.45 10.93 -13.10
CA ARG A 46 -5.20 11.94 -12.37
C ARG A 46 -6.58 12.11 -12.97
N TYR A 47 -7.62 12.01 -12.15
CA TYR A 47 -8.98 12.22 -12.56
C TYR A 47 -9.39 13.69 -12.37
N ASP A 48 -9.66 14.37 -13.49
CA ASP A 48 -10.28 15.68 -13.52
C ASP A 48 -11.81 15.51 -13.60
N TYR A 49 -12.48 15.63 -12.46
CA TYR A 49 -13.92 15.45 -12.35
C TYR A 49 -14.72 16.54 -13.08
N ARG A 50 -14.15 17.73 -13.28
CA ARG A 50 -14.84 18.83 -13.98
C ARG A 50 -14.93 18.58 -15.48
N ASN A 51 -13.92 17.98 -16.04
CA ASN A 51 -13.84 17.69 -17.47
C ASN A 51 -14.07 16.20 -17.77
N ASN A 52 -14.34 15.39 -16.75
CA ASN A 52 -14.49 13.93 -16.85
C ASN A 52 -13.34 13.28 -17.63
N ARG A 53 -12.11 13.55 -17.20
CA ARG A 53 -10.91 13.12 -17.91
C ARG A 53 -9.90 12.47 -16.96
N LEU A 54 -9.27 11.41 -17.47
CA LEU A 54 -8.07 10.81 -16.88
C LEU A 54 -6.85 11.31 -17.66
N SER A 55 -5.81 11.70 -16.95
CA SER A 55 -4.53 12.12 -17.54
C SER A 55 -3.38 11.41 -16.83
N PRO A 56 -2.44 10.79 -17.54
CA PRO A 56 -1.28 10.17 -16.93
C PRO A 56 -0.42 11.23 -16.23
N THR A 57 -0.01 10.95 -15.00
CA THR A 57 0.79 11.87 -14.19
C THR A 57 2.17 11.32 -13.85
N PHE A 58 2.26 10.02 -13.70
CA PHE A 58 3.52 9.36 -13.40
C PHE A 58 3.55 7.97 -14.01
N THR A 59 4.71 7.60 -14.57
CA THR A 59 4.97 6.27 -15.12
C THR A 59 6.41 5.89 -14.83
N LEU A 60 6.61 4.71 -14.28
CA LEU A 60 7.94 4.12 -14.17
C LEU A 60 8.15 3.18 -15.35
N ASN A 61 9.23 3.34 -16.06
CA ASN A 61 9.55 2.47 -17.19
C ASN A 61 10.25 1.21 -16.70
N PHE A 62 9.60 0.06 -16.89
CA PHE A 62 10.21 -1.24 -16.64
C PHE A 62 10.82 -1.76 -17.94
N SER A 63 12.10 -2.11 -17.89
CA SER A 63 12.83 -2.66 -19.06
C SER A 63 12.76 -4.18 -19.15
N GLU A 64 12.04 -4.82 -18.24
CA GLU A 64 12.00 -6.25 -18.05
C GLU A 64 10.80 -6.89 -18.77
N ASP A 65 10.97 -8.12 -19.21
CA ASP A 65 9.92 -8.94 -19.81
C ASP A 65 9.87 -10.27 -19.03
N PRO A 66 8.74 -10.66 -18.43
CA PRO A 66 7.44 -9.98 -18.46
C PRO A 66 7.41 -8.67 -17.66
N ILE A 67 6.51 -7.76 -18.07
CA ILE A 67 6.22 -6.55 -17.31
C ILE A 67 5.66 -6.94 -15.93
N PRO A 68 6.20 -6.42 -14.82
CA PRO A 68 5.69 -6.74 -13.51
C PRO A 68 4.27 -6.19 -13.29
N TRP A 69 3.55 -6.80 -12.39
CA TRP A 69 2.41 -6.14 -11.77
C TRP A 69 2.93 -4.93 -11.01
N HIS A 70 2.32 -3.79 -11.21
CA HIS A 70 2.80 -2.55 -10.61
C HIS A 70 1.66 -1.62 -10.24
N GLY A 71 1.84 -0.94 -9.15
CA GLY A 71 0.94 0.06 -8.65
C GLY A 71 1.68 1.33 -8.25
N TYR A 72 0.94 2.42 -8.18
CA TYR A 72 1.49 3.74 -7.87
C TYR A 72 0.61 4.48 -6.87
N LEU A 73 1.25 5.33 -6.10
CA LEU A 73 0.64 6.23 -5.15
C LEU A 73 1.34 7.59 -5.21
N GLU A 74 0.59 8.66 -5.23
CA GLU A 74 1.12 10.02 -5.13
C GLU A 74 1.01 10.55 -3.69
N LEU A 75 2.12 11.00 -3.14
CA LEU A 75 2.21 11.77 -1.91
C LEU A 75 2.65 13.20 -2.23
N PRO A 76 2.55 14.17 -1.31
CA PRO A 76 2.90 15.57 -1.59
C PRO A 76 4.28 15.75 -2.24
N ASN A 77 5.30 15.07 -1.77
CA ASN A 77 6.67 15.23 -2.21
C ASN A 77 7.26 13.99 -2.92
N HIS A 78 6.53 12.88 -2.94
CA HIS A 78 7.04 11.62 -3.46
C HIS A 78 5.99 10.88 -4.29
N TYR A 79 6.46 10.04 -5.20
CA TYR A 79 5.71 8.91 -5.69
C TYR A 79 6.18 7.66 -4.96
N MET A 80 5.27 6.79 -4.62
CA MET A 80 5.56 5.45 -4.13
C MET A 80 4.96 4.44 -5.08
N GLY A 81 5.51 3.25 -5.09
CA GLY A 81 4.93 2.17 -5.87
C GLY A 81 5.48 0.81 -5.45
N ASP A 82 4.90 -0.19 -6.04
CA ASP A 82 5.33 -1.57 -5.92
C ASP A 82 5.51 -2.20 -7.30
N ALA A 83 6.30 -3.26 -7.33
CA ALA A 83 6.44 -4.13 -8.48
C ALA A 83 6.60 -5.57 -8.02
N SER A 84 5.81 -6.48 -8.61
CA SER A 84 5.92 -7.91 -8.36
C SER A 84 5.77 -8.68 -9.66
N TYR A 85 6.50 -9.79 -9.79
CA TYR A 85 6.52 -10.56 -11.02
C TYR A 85 5.50 -11.68 -10.96
N PRO A 86 4.62 -11.80 -11.98
CA PRO A 86 3.71 -12.93 -12.08
C PRO A 86 4.50 -14.21 -12.39
N LYS A 87 4.25 -15.24 -11.59
CA LYS A 87 4.73 -16.60 -11.84
C LYS A 87 3.56 -17.50 -12.15
N GLN A 88 3.51 -18.03 -13.35
CA GLN A 88 2.47 -18.98 -13.70
C GLN A 88 2.70 -20.31 -12.97
N VAL A 89 1.71 -20.75 -12.19
CA VAL A 89 1.73 -22.02 -11.45
C VAL A 89 0.82 -23.09 -12.06
N SER A 90 -0.15 -22.67 -12.87
CA SER A 90 -1.00 -23.56 -13.68
C SER A 90 -1.46 -22.84 -14.95
N SER A 91 -2.21 -23.51 -15.80
CA SER A 91 -2.78 -22.90 -17.02
C SER A 91 -3.71 -21.71 -16.74
N THR A 92 -4.25 -21.61 -15.53
CA THR A 92 -5.23 -20.58 -15.14
C THR A 92 -4.88 -19.84 -13.85
N SER A 93 -3.74 -20.17 -13.23
CA SER A 93 -3.36 -19.59 -11.95
C SER A 93 -1.96 -18.97 -11.99
N PHE A 94 -1.85 -17.81 -11.38
CA PHE A 94 -0.61 -17.07 -11.21
C PHE A 94 -0.39 -16.79 -9.73
N GLU A 95 0.85 -16.86 -9.30
CA GLU A 95 1.31 -16.36 -8.00
C GLU A 95 2.19 -15.16 -8.23
N SER A 96 2.17 -14.20 -7.31
CA SER A 96 3.11 -13.09 -7.35
C SER A 96 4.40 -13.42 -6.61
N SER A 97 5.51 -12.92 -7.10
CA SER A 97 6.70 -12.79 -6.26
C SER A 97 6.44 -11.84 -5.09
N SER A 98 7.26 -11.89 -4.06
CA SER A 98 7.23 -10.84 -3.04
C SER A 98 7.43 -9.48 -3.70
N PRO A 99 6.57 -8.48 -3.41
CA PRO A 99 6.68 -7.18 -4.05
C PRO A 99 7.94 -6.44 -3.61
N SER A 100 8.51 -5.69 -4.53
CA SER A 100 9.54 -4.69 -4.24
C SER A 100 8.88 -3.33 -4.16
N TYR A 101 9.09 -2.60 -3.07
CA TYR A 101 8.55 -1.27 -2.88
C TYR A 101 9.60 -0.21 -3.19
N TYR A 102 9.20 0.86 -3.86
CA TYR A 102 10.08 1.97 -4.19
C TYR A 102 9.43 3.31 -3.89
N ILE A 103 10.27 4.30 -3.60
CA ILE A 103 9.88 5.69 -3.38
C ILE A 103 10.74 6.59 -4.27
N ILE A 104 10.13 7.60 -4.87
CA ILE A 104 10.78 8.52 -5.80
C ILE A 104 10.49 9.95 -5.37
N ASP A 105 11.52 10.72 -5.13
CA ASP A 105 11.42 12.14 -4.82
C ASP A 105 11.02 12.93 -6.07
N LYS A 106 9.93 13.69 -6.00
CA LYS A 106 9.37 14.42 -7.14
C LYS A 106 10.27 15.53 -7.65
N LYS A 107 11.05 16.13 -6.76
CA LYS A 107 11.91 17.26 -7.09
C LYS A 107 13.18 16.82 -7.85
N THR A 108 13.74 15.71 -7.42
CA THR A 108 15.03 15.24 -7.96
C THR A 108 14.89 14.13 -8.97
N GLY A 109 13.75 13.44 -9.01
CA GLY A 109 13.52 12.23 -9.80
C GLY A 109 14.34 11.02 -9.32
N LYS A 110 15.03 11.14 -8.18
CA LYS A 110 15.80 10.03 -7.61
C LYS A 110 14.90 9.11 -6.81
N GLY A 111 15.10 7.81 -6.96
CA GLY A 111 14.37 6.79 -6.26
C GLY A 111 15.26 5.86 -5.46
N ALA A 112 14.63 5.15 -4.53
CA ALA A 112 15.22 4.08 -3.75
C ALA A 112 14.19 2.99 -3.47
N PHE A 113 14.66 1.76 -3.33
CA PHE A 113 13.85 0.71 -2.72
C PHE A 113 13.76 0.92 -1.23
N PHE A 114 12.61 0.57 -0.64
CA PHE A 114 12.39 0.72 0.79
C PHE A 114 11.60 -0.47 1.36
N ARG A 115 11.62 -0.58 2.67
CA ARG A 115 10.68 -1.38 3.47
C ARG A 115 10.10 -0.50 4.54
N LEU A 116 8.83 -0.65 4.81
CA LEU A 116 8.14 0.11 5.83
C LEU A 116 7.95 -0.77 7.07
N TYR A 117 8.29 -0.23 8.22
CA TYR A 117 8.12 -0.90 9.50
C TYR A 117 7.24 -0.07 10.41
N ASN A 118 6.39 -0.74 11.17
CA ASN A 118 5.58 -0.11 12.18
C ASN A 118 6.36 -0.13 13.51
N ASP A 119 6.90 1.00 13.92
CA ASP A 119 7.65 1.16 15.16
C ASP A 119 6.77 1.01 16.40
N TYR A 120 5.49 1.43 16.34
CA TYR A 120 4.52 1.20 17.40
C TYR A 120 4.18 -0.27 17.63
N LEU A 121 4.41 -1.13 16.65
CA LEU A 121 4.15 -2.56 16.72
C LEU A 121 5.45 -3.39 16.75
N GLY A 122 6.53 -2.84 17.32
CA GLY A 122 7.79 -3.54 17.51
C GLY A 122 8.55 -3.81 16.22
N TYR A 123 8.57 -2.83 15.32
CA TYR A 123 9.26 -2.92 14.03
C TYR A 123 8.79 -4.11 13.17
N THR A 124 7.48 -4.38 13.20
CA THR A 124 6.89 -5.34 12.26
C THR A 124 6.88 -4.76 10.86
N GLU A 125 7.32 -5.56 9.89
CA GLU A 125 7.28 -5.16 8.49
C GLU A 125 5.81 -4.99 8.04
N ILE A 126 5.56 -3.95 7.28
CA ILE A 126 4.25 -3.63 6.73
C ILE A 126 4.20 -4.15 5.31
N ASP A 127 3.31 -5.11 5.07
CA ASP A 127 3.02 -5.61 3.74
C ASP A 127 2.07 -4.67 3.00
N TRP A 128 2.28 -4.52 1.69
CA TRP A 128 1.43 -3.72 0.80
C TRP A 128 1.20 -2.27 1.27
N PRO A 129 2.27 -1.52 1.61
CA PRO A 129 2.16 -0.20 2.22
C PRO A 129 1.41 0.80 1.34
N ILE A 130 1.50 0.70 0.01
CA ILE A 130 0.90 1.68 -0.91
C ILE A 130 -0.64 1.68 -0.82
N TYR A 131 -1.27 0.55 -0.54
CA TYR A 131 -2.72 0.43 -0.43
C TYR A 131 -3.28 0.92 0.90
N SER A 132 -2.41 1.27 1.83
CA SER A 132 -2.78 1.70 3.18
C SER A 132 -2.74 3.22 3.39
N PHE A 133 -2.45 4.00 2.33
CA PHE A 133 -2.46 5.46 2.44
C PHE A 133 -3.82 6.04 2.05
N HIS A 134 -4.41 6.81 2.99
CA HIS A 134 -5.69 7.50 2.79
C HIS A 134 -5.60 8.92 3.32
N ASN A 135 -5.98 9.92 2.52
CA ASN A 135 -5.94 11.33 2.89
C ASN A 135 -4.55 11.79 3.40
N GLY A 136 -3.48 11.22 2.88
CA GLY A 136 -2.11 11.51 3.31
C GLY A 136 -1.67 10.83 4.60
N TYR A 137 -2.54 9.99 5.19
CA TYR A 137 -2.22 9.20 6.38
C TYR A 137 -2.02 7.73 6.03
N PHE A 138 -1.08 7.11 6.70
CA PHE A 138 -0.97 5.66 6.69
C PHE A 138 -2.01 5.08 7.66
N VAL A 139 -2.85 4.18 7.17
CA VAL A 139 -3.92 3.54 7.94
C VAL A 139 -3.77 2.03 7.85
N GLN A 140 -3.53 1.39 8.96
CA GLN A 140 -3.47 -0.07 9.03
C GLN A 140 -4.68 -0.61 9.80
N ASN A 141 -5.49 -1.40 9.14
CA ASN A 141 -6.56 -2.14 9.78
C ASN A 141 -6.04 -3.51 10.22
N MET A 142 -6.28 -3.86 11.46
CA MET A 142 -5.83 -5.13 12.00
C MET A 142 -6.93 -5.76 12.85
N GLU A 143 -7.20 -7.03 12.63
CA GLU A 143 -8.07 -7.84 13.47
C GLU A 143 -7.55 -7.84 14.92
N PRO A 144 -8.42 -7.74 15.94
CA PRO A 144 -7.98 -7.68 17.34
C PRO A 144 -7.10 -8.85 17.79
N ALA A 145 -7.37 -10.05 17.26
CA ALA A 145 -6.54 -11.23 17.56
C ALA A 145 -5.13 -11.11 16.95
N ASN A 146 -5.07 -10.63 15.70
CA ASN A 146 -3.80 -10.42 15.02
C ASN A 146 -3.00 -9.30 15.69
N LEU A 147 -3.66 -8.21 16.07
CA LEU A 147 -3.03 -7.13 16.82
C LEU A 147 -2.40 -7.67 18.11
N LYS A 148 -3.16 -8.44 18.90
CA LYS A 148 -2.65 -9.05 20.14
C LYS A 148 -1.42 -9.90 19.90
N ASN A 149 -1.48 -10.82 18.93
CA ASN A 149 -0.35 -11.69 18.58
C ASN A 149 0.88 -10.88 18.13
N THR A 150 0.66 -9.84 17.32
CA THR A 150 1.73 -8.95 16.85
C THR A 150 2.41 -8.25 18.03
N LEU A 151 1.63 -7.74 18.98
CA LEU A 151 2.13 -7.09 20.18
C LEU A 151 2.91 -8.04 21.08
N GLU A 152 2.38 -9.24 21.34
CA GLU A 152 3.07 -10.26 22.14
C GLU A 152 4.40 -10.67 21.50
N ASN A 153 4.46 -10.77 20.18
CA ASN A 153 5.69 -11.07 19.46
C ASN A 153 6.67 -9.90 19.48
N ALA A 154 6.17 -8.67 19.39
CA ALA A 154 6.99 -7.47 19.50
C ALA A 154 7.67 -7.38 20.88
N LEU A 155 6.93 -7.60 21.96
CA LEU A 155 7.45 -7.60 23.32
C LEU A 155 8.53 -8.69 23.56
N LYS A 156 8.40 -9.83 22.88
CA LYS A 156 9.39 -10.93 22.95
C LYS A 156 10.60 -10.67 22.05
N SER A 157 10.50 -9.73 21.13
CA SER A 157 11.58 -9.42 20.20
C SER A 157 12.65 -8.56 20.86
N ASN A 158 13.92 -8.71 20.42
CA ASN A 158 15.01 -7.83 20.86
C ASN A 158 15.07 -6.50 20.06
N LYS A 159 14.02 -6.19 19.30
CA LYS A 159 13.97 -4.99 18.47
C LYS A 159 13.47 -3.76 19.20
N LEU A 160 12.74 -3.95 20.29
CA LEU A 160 12.26 -2.86 21.14
C LEU A 160 13.27 -2.56 22.25
N THR A 161 13.43 -1.30 22.57
CA THR A 161 14.17 -0.87 23.75
C THR A 161 13.42 -1.24 25.04
N GLU A 162 14.11 -1.26 26.18
CA GLU A 162 13.46 -1.55 27.46
C GLU A 162 12.42 -0.47 27.85
N GLU A 163 12.63 0.78 27.40
CA GLU A 163 11.71 1.89 27.62
C GLU A 163 10.42 1.68 26.80
N GLU A 164 10.54 1.35 25.53
CA GLU A 164 9.40 1.02 24.66
C GLU A 164 8.61 -0.17 25.18
N LYS A 165 9.27 -1.23 25.64
CA LYS A 165 8.63 -2.38 26.26
C LYS A 165 7.84 -1.99 27.50
N ALA A 166 8.43 -1.17 28.38
CA ALA A 166 7.78 -0.70 29.60
C ALA A 166 6.55 0.17 29.32
N GLU A 167 6.60 1.04 28.32
CA GLU A 167 5.43 1.84 27.89
C GLU A 167 4.29 0.94 27.40
N TRP A 168 4.62 -0.08 26.63
CA TRP A 168 3.67 -1.04 26.10
C TRP A 168 2.97 -1.86 27.21
N GLU A 169 3.74 -2.40 28.12
CA GLU A 169 3.21 -3.15 29.27
C GLU A 169 2.30 -2.26 30.14
N ALA A 170 2.67 -1.01 30.32
CA ALA A 170 1.86 -0.04 31.05
C ALA A 170 0.55 0.28 30.31
N ALA A 171 0.56 0.33 28.99
CA ALA A 171 -0.64 0.56 28.19
C ALA A 171 -1.60 -0.65 28.24
N GLU A 172 -1.06 -1.86 28.16
CA GLU A 172 -1.86 -3.10 28.25
C GLU A 172 -2.51 -3.22 29.62
N LYS A 173 -1.78 -2.99 30.68
CA LYS A 173 -2.31 -2.99 32.06
C LYS A 173 -3.44 -1.96 32.26
N ARG A 174 -3.31 -0.77 31.66
CA ARG A 174 -4.39 0.24 31.67
C ARG A 174 -5.63 -0.24 30.91
N ARG A 175 -5.46 -0.95 29.80
CA ARG A 175 -6.55 -1.52 29.01
C ARG A 175 -7.28 -2.62 29.78
N GLU A 176 -6.56 -3.52 30.40
CA GLU A 176 -7.14 -4.60 31.22
C GLU A 176 -7.96 -4.04 32.37
N MET A 177 -7.44 -3.04 33.08
CA MET A 177 -8.19 -2.36 34.16
C MET A 177 -9.48 -1.69 33.66
N ARG A 178 -9.47 -1.10 32.44
CA ARG A 178 -10.68 -0.51 31.85
C ARG A 178 -11.70 -1.57 31.45
N MET A 179 -11.27 -2.73 30.95
CA MET A 179 -12.16 -3.82 30.59
C MET A 179 -12.77 -4.48 31.83
N HIS A 180 -12.00 -4.58 32.91
CA HIS A 180 -12.51 -5.12 34.18
C HIS A 180 -13.58 -4.22 34.77
N ARG A 181 -13.38 -2.91 34.82
CA ARG A 181 -14.40 -1.93 35.24
C ARG A 181 -15.68 -1.99 34.42
N ARG A 182 -15.59 -2.20 33.11
CA ARG A 182 -16.78 -2.36 32.24
C ARG A 182 -17.58 -3.66 32.52
N LYS A 183 -16.91 -4.70 32.94
CA LYS A 183 -17.59 -5.98 33.33
C LYS A 183 -18.25 -5.90 34.70
N GLU A 184 -17.77 -5.03 35.56
CA GLU A 184 -18.32 -4.84 36.92
C GLU A 184 -19.42 -3.78 36.97
N GLY A 185 -19.85 -3.21 35.84
CA GLY A 185 -21.07 -2.38 35.77
C GLY A 185 -20.88 -0.92 36.22
N PHE A 186 -19.64 -0.41 36.18
CA PHE A 186 -19.37 1.00 36.40
C PHE A 186 -18.96 1.71 35.08
#